data_d00b3076273b9dfa9bd13c892d40b2ae
#
_entry.id   d00b3076273b9dfa9bd13c892d40b2ae
#
_cell.length_a   1.000
_cell.length_b   1.000
_cell.length_c   1.000
_cell.angle_alpha   90.00
_cell.angle_beta   90.00
_cell.angle_gamma   90.00
#
_symmetry.space_group_name_H-M   'P 1'
#
loop_
_entity.id
_entity.type
_entity.pdbx_description
1 polymer ?
#
loop_
_entity_poly.entity_id
_entity_poly.type
_entity_poly.pdbx_seq_one_letter_code
_entity_poly.pdbx_strand_id
1 'polypeptide(L)'
;MRSLRRRLSGRLRRAAPEPSYAFTVRRGLRVPMDDGVELIADLYLPAGPVEPPLPTIVVRSPYGRHGSLTHAPALAGEGFTVLVQSCRGTGGSGGSFRPQLDEQRDGMATHRWVRRRQWFTGTVATYGESYLGYTQWAVAGRMCRDDPGNAPDALCLNVTMADFGAVTWNNGAFSLGGSLGWSRLMALRGMRGALVRARLARRPDRKLAEAFDVLPLSLGDTAVAGHPIGWYQDWLAHERLTDDYWTRQSHTASVPDVTAPVYMATGWYDIFLPWQLRDYARLAAAGRPPRLTIGPWGHSSEQSPFLAESVAFLKEHFAGTPAARPAPVRAFLTGAEQWRDLPAWPPPGTAAQRWYLHPDGLLDPAAPDGGSTRYTYDPDRPTPALGGPGLGPASGPVDNSAHERRTDVAVFRSPPLDHAVVLAGEPVARIRFRSTAASADVFVRICDVHPDGRSMTVCDGIRRIGGVGTVATDPRPDGKGYVELDVPLWPAFHRFAAGHRVAVQVSSGAHPRYARNPGTGEPAATATTTVRAQQEISHDGAHPSAIDLPVWT
;
A
#
# COMPACT_ATOMS: atom_id res chain seq x y z
N MET A 1 -8.47 -30.19 15.50
CA MET A 1 -8.56 -28.92 14.78
C MET A 1 -7.41 -28.63 13.79
N ARG A 2 -6.27 -29.35 13.79
CA ARG A 2 -5.18 -29.19 12.80
C ARG A 2 -5.43 -29.86 11.43
N SER A 3 -6.37 -30.78 11.30
CA SER A 3 -6.65 -31.52 10.06
C SER A 3 -7.63 -30.82 9.11
N LEU A 4 -8.48 -29.92 9.62
CA LEU A 4 -9.45 -29.17 8.78
C LEU A 4 -8.78 -28.01 8.03
N ARG A 5 -7.76 -27.36 8.62
CA ARG A 5 -6.99 -26.29 7.93
C ARG A 5 -6.17 -26.81 6.74
N ARG A 6 -5.71 -28.05 6.76
CA ARG A 6 -4.98 -28.65 5.63
C ARG A 6 -5.87 -29.03 4.43
N ARG A 7 -7.18 -29.25 4.64
CA ARG A 7 -8.09 -29.61 3.53
C ARG A 7 -8.68 -28.41 2.80
N LEU A 8 -8.74 -27.23 3.43
CA LEU A 8 -9.18 -25.99 2.79
C LEU A 8 -8.06 -25.30 2.00
N SER A 9 -6.79 -25.42 2.44
CA SER A 9 -5.64 -24.88 1.69
C SER A 9 -5.26 -25.67 0.44
N GLY A 10 -5.72 -26.93 0.32
CA GLY A 10 -5.44 -27.78 -0.84
C GLY A 10 -6.31 -27.53 -2.07
N ARG A 11 -7.43 -26.79 -1.96
CA ARG A 11 -8.35 -26.56 -3.08
C ARG A 11 -8.19 -25.23 -3.82
N LEU A 12 -7.32 -24.33 -3.36
CA LEU A 12 -7.06 -23.02 -3.98
C LEU A 12 -5.66 -22.89 -4.63
N ARG A 13 -4.83 -23.93 -4.60
CA ARG A 13 -3.69 -24.01 -5.50
C ARG A 13 -4.23 -24.35 -6.88
N ARG A 14 -4.70 -23.35 -7.62
CA ARG A 14 -4.66 -23.45 -9.07
C ARG A 14 -3.17 -23.42 -9.42
N ALA A 15 -2.64 -24.59 -9.75
CA ALA A 15 -1.34 -24.70 -10.40
C ALA A 15 -1.34 -23.68 -11.55
N ALA A 16 -0.25 -22.91 -11.69
CA ALA A 16 -0.06 -22.15 -12.92
C ALA A 16 -0.31 -23.12 -14.08
N PRO A 17 -1.06 -22.73 -15.12
CA PRO A 17 -1.27 -23.61 -16.26
C PRO A 17 0.09 -24.08 -16.76
N GLU A 18 0.17 -25.32 -17.23
CA GLU A 18 1.40 -25.82 -17.86
C GLU A 18 1.80 -24.85 -18.98
N PRO A 19 3.08 -24.44 -19.07
CA PRO A 19 3.52 -23.46 -20.05
C PRO A 19 3.19 -23.96 -21.47
N SER A 20 2.42 -23.16 -22.22
CA SER A 20 2.01 -23.45 -23.58
C SER A 20 3.17 -23.35 -24.59
N TYR A 21 4.22 -22.58 -24.21
CA TYR A 21 5.38 -22.33 -25.06
C TYR A 21 6.68 -22.64 -24.31
N ALA A 22 7.60 -23.37 -24.98
CA ALA A 22 9.00 -23.36 -24.56
C ALA A 22 9.60 -21.98 -24.83
N PHE A 23 10.66 -21.61 -24.12
CA PHE A 23 11.33 -20.32 -24.32
C PHE A 23 12.85 -20.42 -24.17
N THR A 24 13.55 -19.46 -24.76
CA THR A 24 15.00 -19.27 -24.62
C THR A 24 15.29 -18.01 -23.83
N VAL A 25 16.47 -17.92 -23.22
CA VAL A 25 16.88 -16.77 -22.42
C VAL A 25 18.21 -16.23 -22.90
N ARG A 26 18.22 -14.96 -23.34
CA ARG A 26 19.44 -14.19 -23.62
C ARG A 26 19.76 -13.32 -22.40
N ARG A 27 20.88 -13.59 -21.77
CA ARG A 27 21.25 -12.92 -20.50
C ARG A 27 22.24 -11.79 -20.70
N GLY A 28 22.19 -10.79 -19.80
CA GLY A 28 23.20 -9.75 -19.71
C GLY A 28 23.21 -8.75 -20.85
N LEU A 29 22.04 -8.50 -21.49
CA LEU A 29 21.94 -7.45 -22.49
C LEU A 29 22.22 -6.09 -21.86
N ARG A 30 23.04 -5.28 -22.51
CA ARG A 30 23.36 -3.92 -22.11
C ARG A 30 22.38 -2.95 -22.75
N VAL A 31 21.68 -2.20 -21.91
CA VAL A 31 20.70 -1.19 -22.32
C VAL A 31 21.28 0.16 -21.99
N PRO A 32 21.74 0.96 -22.98
CA PRO A 32 22.34 2.26 -22.74
C PRO A 32 21.28 3.28 -22.31
N MET A 33 21.59 4.06 -21.30
CA MET A 33 20.81 5.21 -20.84
C MET A 33 21.35 6.50 -21.48
N ASP A 34 20.54 7.56 -21.47
CA ASP A 34 20.86 8.83 -22.10
C ASP A 34 22.11 9.53 -21.48
N ASP A 35 22.51 9.15 -20.27
CA ASP A 35 23.70 9.63 -19.56
C ASP A 35 24.92 8.71 -19.68
N GLY A 36 24.89 7.74 -20.59
CA GLY A 36 25.98 6.80 -20.83
C GLY A 36 26.07 5.64 -19.84
N VAL A 37 25.23 5.59 -18.81
CA VAL A 37 25.12 4.43 -17.91
C VAL A 37 24.49 3.26 -18.66
N GLU A 38 24.99 2.04 -18.46
CA GLU A 38 24.39 0.84 -19.02
C GLU A 38 23.62 0.08 -17.94
N LEU A 39 22.34 -0.24 -18.21
CA LEU A 39 21.55 -1.11 -17.37
C LEU A 39 21.52 -2.52 -17.95
N ILE A 40 21.53 -3.53 -17.09
CA ILE A 40 21.59 -4.92 -17.51
C ILE A 40 20.19 -5.54 -17.55
N ALA A 41 19.89 -6.25 -18.65
CA ALA A 41 18.61 -6.92 -18.85
C ALA A 41 18.80 -8.38 -19.28
N ASP A 42 17.78 -9.21 -19.00
CA ASP A 42 17.63 -10.55 -19.53
C ASP A 42 16.37 -10.60 -20.39
N LEU A 43 16.47 -11.22 -21.57
CA LEU A 43 15.39 -11.35 -22.54
C LEU A 43 14.94 -12.81 -22.61
N TYR A 44 13.66 -13.04 -22.37
CA TYR A 44 12.99 -14.32 -22.52
C TYR A 44 12.20 -14.30 -23.82
N LEU A 45 12.45 -15.26 -24.70
CA LEU A 45 11.85 -15.36 -26.03
C LEU A 45 11.11 -16.69 -26.18
N PRO A 46 9.81 -16.70 -26.53
CA PRO A 46 9.11 -17.93 -26.91
C PRO A 46 9.86 -18.68 -28.02
N ALA A 47 9.87 -20.01 -27.95
CA ALA A 47 10.46 -20.84 -28.96
C ALA A 47 9.43 -21.11 -30.06
N GLY A 48 9.48 -20.31 -31.11
CA GLY A 48 8.56 -20.39 -32.26
C GLY A 48 7.62 -19.20 -32.36
N PRO A 49 6.84 -19.13 -33.45
CA PRO A 49 5.88 -18.05 -33.67
C PRO A 49 4.72 -18.12 -32.66
N VAL A 50 4.24 -16.97 -32.24
CA VAL A 50 3.03 -16.80 -31.43
C VAL A 50 2.02 -16.04 -32.28
N GLU A 51 0.86 -16.67 -32.54
CA GLU A 51 -0.19 -16.10 -33.37
C GLU A 51 -1.52 -15.97 -32.59
N PRO A 52 -2.13 -14.82 -32.53
CA PRO A 52 -1.58 -13.54 -32.98
C PRO A 52 -0.40 -13.07 -32.10
N PRO A 53 0.45 -12.15 -32.58
CA PRO A 53 1.59 -11.67 -31.80
C PRO A 53 1.15 -11.02 -30.49
N LEU A 54 1.72 -11.48 -29.36
CA LEU A 54 1.50 -10.88 -28.04
C LEU A 54 2.51 -9.73 -27.79
N PRO A 55 2.20 -8.76 -26.91
CA PRO A 55 3.10 -7.64 -26.64
C PRO A 55 4.43 -8.10 -26.02
N THR A 56 5.48 -7.32 -26.27
CA THR A 56 6.72 -7.41 -25.49
C THR A 56 6.46 -6.83 -24.09
N ILE A 57 6.65 -7.64 -23.06
CA ILE A 57 6.48 -7.21 -21.66
C ILE A 57 7.81 -6.66 -21.15
N VAL A 58 7.78 -5.42 -20.62
CA VAL A 58 8.91 -4.80 -19.94
C VAL A 58 8.68 -4.86 -18.43
N VAL A 59 9.64 -5.47 -17.71
CA VAL A 59 9.68 -5.56 -16.26
C VAL A 59 10.95 -4.90 -15.77
N ARG A 60 10.85 -3.85 -14.94
CA ARG A 60 12.00 -3.19 -14.32
C ARG A 60 12.01 -3.46 -12.82
N SER A 61 13.14 -3.95 -12.29
CA SER A 61 13.22 -4.51 -10.95
C SER A 61 14.49 -4.07 -10.20
N PRO A 62 14.38 -3.52 -8.98
CA PRO A 62 15.54 -3.29 -8.12
C PRO A 62 16.00 -4.58 -7.44
N TYR A 63 15.20 -5.62 -7.53
CA TYR A 63 15.42 -6.89 -6.84
C TYR A 63 16.25 -7.90 -7.64
N GLY A 64 16.71 -7.51 -8.83
CA GLY A 64 17.45 -8.36 -9.76
C GLY A 64 16.54 -9.02 -10.80
N ARG A 65 17.17 -9.73 -11.75
CA ARG A 65 16.52 -10.31 -12.96
C ARG A 65 16.05 -11.75 -12.77
N HIS A 66 16.52 -12.45 -11.73
CA HIS A 66 16.36 -13.90 -11.53
C HIS A 66 15.43 -14.24 -10.35
N GLY A 67 14.50 -13.38 -10.01
CA GLY A 67 13.59 -13.59 -8.87
C GLY A 67 12.20 -14.04 -9.31
N SER A 68 11.48 -14.70 -8.41
CA SER A 68 10.06 -15.04 -8.59
C SER A 68 9.17 -13.80 -8.81
N LEU A 69 9.58 -12.65 -8.27
CA LEU A 69 8.84 -11.37 -8.41
C LEU A 69 8.75 -10.85 -9.86
N THR A 70 9.58 -11.32 -10.79
CA THR A 70 9.52 -10.87 -12.18
C THR A 70 8.52 -11.67 -13.02
N HIS A 71 8.15 -12.86 -12.56
CA HIS A 71 7.30 -13.82 -13.26
C HIS A 71 7.69 -14.10 -14.73
N ALA A 72 8.89 -13.71 -15.15
CA ALA A 72 9.31 -13.76 -16.54
C ALA A 72 9.26 -15.15 -17.18
N PRO A 73 9.68 -16.24 -16.51
CA PRO A 73 9.51 -17.59 -17.07
C PRO A 73 8.06 -17.98 -17.32
N ALA A 74 7.16 -17.60 -16.40
CA ALA A 74 5.74 -17.91 -16.55
C ALA A 74 5.11 -17.09 -17.68
N LEU A 75 5.42 -15.79 -17.77
CA LEU A 75 4.97 -14.92 -18.86
C LEU A 75 5.49 -15.41 -20.22
N ALA A 76 6.76 -15.82 -20.30
CA ALA A 76 7.32 -16.38 -21.55
C ALA A 76 6.68 -17.72 -21.91
N GLY A 77 6.35 -18.55 -20.92
CA GLY A 77 5.59 -19.78 -21.10
C GLY A 77 4.16 -19.57 -21.62
N GLU A 78 3.59 -18.39 -21.40
CA GLU A 78 2.30 -17.95 -21.94
C GLU A 78 2.39 -17.31 -23.35
N GLY A 79 3.61 -17.25 -23.94
CA GLY A 79 3.86 -16.76 -25.29
C GLY A 79 4.34 -15.30 -25.37
N PHE A 80 4.57 -14.63 -24.26
CA PHE A 80 5.06 -13.25 -24.27
C PHE A 80 6.58 -13.18 -24.46
N THR A 81 7.06 -12.25 -25.27
CA THR A 81 8.45 -11.80 -25.20
C THR A 81 8.62 -10.95 -23.95
N VAL A 82 9.59 -11.27 -23.07
CA VAL A 82 9.73 -10.58 -21.79
C VAL A 82 11.15 -10.04 -21.62
N LEU A 83 11.28 -8.72 -21.45
CA LEU A 83 12.52 -8.07 -21.04
C LEU A 83 12.49 -7.76 -19.56
N VAL A 84 13.39 -8.36 -18.78
CA VAL A 84 13.59 -8.05 -17.37
C VAL A 84 14.86 -7.23 -17.21
N GLN A 85 14.72 -5.97 -16.77
CA GLN A 85 15.84 -5.05 -16.55
C GLN A 85 16.05 -4.83 -15.05
N SER A 86 17.30 -4.90 -14.60
CA SER A 86 17.67 -4.41 -13.27
C SER A 86 17.71 -2.89 -13.28
N CYS A 87 17.11 -2.26 -12.26
CA CYS A 87 17.19 -0.82 -12.04
C CYS A 87 18.65 -0.37 -11.82
N ARG A 88 18.90 0.91 -12.03
CA ARG A 88 20.23 1.55 -11.86
C ARG A 88 20.86 1.16 -10.52
N GLY A 89 22.15 0.83 -10.52
CA GLY A 89 22.91 0.44 -9.33
C GLY A 89 22.51 -0.90 -8.70
N THR A 90 21.68 -1.70 -9.39
CA THR A 90 21.26 -3.02 -8.89
C THR A 90 21.55 -4.14 -9.90
N GLY A 91 21.71 -5.37 -9.42
CA GLY A 91 21.79 -6.58 -10.24
C GLY A 91 22.84 -6.55 -11.35
N GLY A 92 23.92 -5.76 -11.20
CA GLY A 92 24.98 -5.58 -12.18
C GLY A 92 24.77 -4.41 -13.14
N SER A 93 23.66 -3.68 -13.07
CA SER A 93 23.46 -2.41 -13.76
C SER A 93 24.40 -1.34 -13.22
N GLY A 94 24.89 -0.46 -14.08
CA GLY A 94 25.77 0.66 -13.72
C GLY A 94 25.06 1.73 -12.89
N GLY A 95 25.85 2.73 -12.44
CA GLY A 95 25.38 3.83 -11.61
C GLY A 95 25.13 3.46 -10.16
N SER A 96 24.48 4.35 -9.41
CA SER A 96 24.11 4.16 -8.00
C SER A 96 22.60 4.03 -7.84
N PHE A 97 22.17 3.15 -6.95
CA PHE A 97 20.74 2.95 -6.66
C PHE A 97 20.22 4.08 -5.76
N ARG A 98 19.35 4.88 -6.31
CA ARG A 98 18.59 5.91 -5.61
C ARG A 98 17.11 5.61 -5.84
N PRO A 99 16.45 4.92 -4.90
CA PRO A 99 15.08 4.47 -5.10
C PRO A 99 14.17 5.61 -5.59
N GLN A 100 13.32 5.31 -6.56
CA GLN A 100 12.33 6.18 -7.19
C GLN A 100 12.88 7.37 -8.02
N LEU A 101 14.08 7.88 -7.75
CA LEU A 101 14.60 9.11 -8.35
C LEU A 101 14.96 9.00 -9.84
N ASP A 102 15.50 7.85 -10.27
CA ASP A 102 15.97 7.66 -11.64
C ASP A 102 15.01 6.87 -12.53
N GLU A 103 13.88 6.37 -11.98
CA GLU A 103 13.02 5.39 -12.66
C GLU A 103 12.33 5.95 -13.90
N GLN A 104 11.98 7.23 -13.89
CA GLN A 104 11.32 7.86 -15.03
C GLN A 104 12.29 7.94 -16.22
N ARG A 105 13.47 8.55 -16.04
CA ARG A 105 14.46 8.72 -17.09
C ARG A 105 14.91 7.39 -17.68
N ASP A 106 15.31 6.46 -16.80
CA ASP A 106 15.81 5.15 -17.20
C ASP A 106 14.72 4.29 -17.87
N GLY A 107 13.50 4.39 -17.40
CA GLY A 107 12.36 3.70 -17.98
C GLY A 107 12.04 4.20 -19.39
N MET A 108 11.98 5.52 -19.59
CA MET A 108 11.75 6.12 -20.92
C MET A 108 12.83 5.70 -21.92
N ALA A 109 14.11 5.74 -21.54
CA ALA A 109 15.22 5.27 -22.37
C ALA A 109 15.08 3.78 -22.71
N THR A 110 14.66 2.96 -21.75
CA THR A 110 14.43 1.52 -21.95
C THR A 110 13.31 1.25 -22.97
N HIS A 111 12.17 1.95 -22.87
CA HIS A 111 11.08 1.81 -23.82
C HIS A 111 11.50 2.17 -25.26
N ARG A 112 12.19 3.32 -25.43
CA ARG A 112 12.75 3.71 -26.74
C ARG A 112 13.73 2.67 -27.27
N TRP A 113 14.58 2.10 -26.40
CA TRP A 113 15.52 1.05 -26.80
C TRP A 113 14.82 -0.24 -27.22
N VAL A 114 13.81 -0.71 -26.50
CA VAL A 114 13.03 -1.91 -26.82
C VAL A 114 12.41 -1.82 -28.22
N ARG A 115 11.75 -0.70 -28.53
CA ARG A 115 11.04 -0.52 -29.81
C ARG A 115 11.96 -0.56 -31.04
N ARG A 116 13.28 -0.43 -30.86
CA ARG A 116 14.29 -0.50 -31.94
C ARG A 116 14.90 -1.91 -32.10
N ARG A 117 14.40 -2.92 -31.40
CA ARG A 117 14.98 -4.27 -31.42
C ARG A 117 14.29 -5.17 -32.43
N GLN A 118 15.06 -6.05 -33.08
CA GLN A 118 14.53 -7.02 -34.06
C GLN A 118 13.55 -8.02 -33.44
N TRP A 119 13.63 -8.27 -32.14
CA TRP A 119 12.72 -9.16 -31.41
C TRP A 119 11.48 -8.43 -30.86
N PHE A 120 11.35 -7.14 -31.08
CA PHE A 120 10.18 -6.36 -30.68
C PHE A 120 8.94 -6.80 -31.46
N THR A 121 7.84 -7.05 -30.77
CA THR A 121 6.62 -7.64 -31.33
C THR A 121 5.61 -6.62 -31.87
N GLY A 122 5.96 -5.32 -31.88
CA GLY A 122 5.10 -4.25 -32.37
C GLY A 122 4.41 -3.45 -31.26
N THR A 123 4.12 -4.07 -30.12
CA THR A 123 3.50 -3.41 -28.94
C THR A 123 4.29 -3.69 -27.66
N VAL A 124 4.19 -2.80 -26.66
CA VAL A 124 4.81 -2.95 -25.34
C VAL A 124 3.75 -2.98 -24.26
N ALA A 125 3.73 -4.02 -23.45
CA ALA A 125 3.04 -4.02 -22.18
C ALA A 125 4.04 -3.91 -21.02
N THR A 126 3.57 -3.44 -19.87
CA THR A 126 4.36 -3.44 -18.63
C THR A 126 3.71 -4.32 -17.58
N TYR A 127 4.52 -4.94 -16.73
CA TYR A 127 4.04 -5.82 -15.67
C TYR A 127 4.88 -5.64 -14.40
N GLY A 128 4.22 -5.64 -13.25
CA GLY A 128 4.95 -5.73 -12.00
C GLY A 128 4.13 -5.44 -10.76
N GLU A 129 4.66 -5.97 -9.66
CA GLU A 129 4.14 -5.81 -8.30
C GLU A 129 5.01 -4.82 -7.52
N SER A 130 4.39 -4.04 -6.63
CA SER A 130 5.14 -3.19 -5.69
C SER A 130 6.01 -2.16 -6.43
N TYR A 131 7.31 -2.13 -6.15
CA TYR A 131 8.27 -1.27 -6.84
C TYR A 131 8.27 -1.46 -8.37
N LEU A 132 8.06 -2.69 -8.85
CA LEU A 132 7.97 -2.97 -10.29
C LEU A 132 6.72 -2.32 -10.91
N GLY A 133 5.67 -2.12 -10.13
CA GLY A 133 4.49 -1.33 -10.51
C GLY A 133 4.80 0.18 -10.50
N TYR A 134 5.52 0.67 -9.51
CA TYR A 134 5.97 2.06 -9.47
C TYR A 134 6.80 2.44 -10.71
N THR A 135 7.70 1.55 -11.18
CA THR A 135 8.49 1.80 -12.40
C THR A 135 7.63 1.99 -13.66
N GLN A 136 6.41 1.46 -13.69
CA GLN A 136 5.44 1.66 -14.75
C GLN A 136 4.80 3.06 -14.64
N TRP A 137 4.34 3.44 -13.44
CA TRP A 137 3.81 4.78 -13.19
C TRP A 137 4.81 5.88 -13.53
N ALA A 138 6.10 5.64 -13.26
CA ALA A 138 7.17 6.58 -13.54
C ALA A 138 7.26 6.99 -15.03
N VAL A 139 6.82 6.14 -15.95
CA VAL A 139 6.91 6.40 -17.39
C VAL A 139 5.56 6.61 -18.07
N ALA A 140 4.51 5.91 -17.63
CA ALA A 140 3.30 5.72 -18.43
C ALA A 140 2.63 7.04 -18.83
N GLY A 141 2.17 7.85 -17.89
CA GLY A 141 1.47 9.10 -18.19
C GLY A 141 2.38 10.10 -18.89
N ARG A 142 3.64 10.20 -18.44
CA ARG A 142 4.61 11.10 -19.07
C ARG A 142 4.85 10.74 -20.53
N MET A 143 5.02 9.45 -20.85
CA MET A 143 5.24 9.02 -22.23
C MET A 143 3.98 9.15 -23.08
N CYS A 144 2.78 8.85 -22.55
CA CYS A 144 1.54 9.06 -23.29
C CYS A 144 1.37 10.51 -23.73
N ARG A 145 1.81 11.48 -22.92
CA ARG A 145 1.74 12.89 -23.22
C ARG A 145 2.87 13.37 -24.14
N ASP A 146 4.13 13.06 -23.81
CA ASP A 146 5.32 13.70 -24.41
C ASP A 146 6.03 12.84 -25.46
N ASP A 147 5.80 11.52 -25.48
CA ASP A 147 6.47 10.56 -26.37
C ASP A 147 5.53 9.37 -26.71
N PRO A 148 4.31 9.66 -27.25
CA PRO A 148 3.25 8.65 -27.41
C PRO A 148 3.67 7.47 -28.29
N GLY A 149 4.55 7.67 -29.26
CA GLY A 149 5.08 6.60 -30.12
C GLY A 149 5.93 5.57 -29.38
N ASN A 150 6.42 5.88 -28.18
CA ASN A 150 7.20 5.00 -27.33
C ASN A 150 6.49 4.62 -26.03
N ALA A 151 5.28 5.14 -25.77
CA ALA A 151 4.51 4.84 -24.57
C ALA A 151 4.13 3.35 -24.48
N PRO A 152 3.87 2.81 -23.28
CA PRO A 152 3.34 1.47 -23.13
C PRO A 152 1.93 1.38 -23.73
N ASP A 153 1.64 0.26 -24.37
CA ASP A 153 0.35 -0.05 -25.00
C ASP A 153 -0.63 -0.74 -24.03
N ALA A 154 -0.14 -1.24 -22.87
CA ALA A 154 -0.94 -1.73 -21.75
C ALA A 154 -0.12 -1.76 -20.45
N LEU A 155 -0.81 -1.63 -19.30
CA LEU A 155 -0.18 -1.69 -17.98
C LEU A 155 -0.85 -2.75 -17.09
N CYS A 156 -0.02 -3.53 -16.38
CA CYS A 156 -0.46 -4.45 -15.32
C CYS A 156 0.19 -4.02 -13.97
N LEU A 157 -0.59 -3.35 -13.15
CA LEU A 157 -0.17 -2.64 -11.94
C LEU A 157 -0.69 -3.38 -10.70
N ASN A 158 0.16 -4.16 -10.07
CA ASN A 158 -0.22 -4.97 -8.92
C ASN A 158 0.39 -4.42 -7.63
N VAL A 159 -0.43 -4.25 -6.59
CA VAL A 159 -0.02 -3.79 -5.23
C VAL A 159 1.00 -2.66 -5.27
N THR A 160 0.64 -1.54 -5.89
CA THR A 160 1.56 -0.43 -6.19
C THR A 160 0.91 0.95 -6.04
N MET A 161 1.65 2.02 -6.31
CA MET A 161 1.21 3.42 -6.16
C MET A 161 2.00 4.34 -7.10
N ALA A 162 1.40 5.48 -7.45
CA ALA A 162 2.07 6.54 -8.20
C ALA A 162 2.80 7.55 -7.29
N ASP A 163 2.52 7.56 -5.99
CA ASP A 163 3.09 8.48 -4.99
C ASP A 163 3.74 7.74 -3.83
N PHE A 164 5.05 7.65 -3.84
CA PHE A 164 5.80 6.98 -2.78
C PHE A 164 5.96 7.86 -1.53
N GLY A 165 6.04 9.18 -1.70
CA GLY A 165 6.17 10.12 -0.58
C GLY A 165 4.98 10.03 0.37
N ALA A 166 3.75 10.00 -0.17
CA ALA A 166 2.53 9.89 0.60
C ALA A 166 2.40 8.55 1.36
N VAL A 167 3.03 7.48 0.86
CA VAL A 167 3.14 6.20 1.58
C VAL A 167 4.13 6.30 2.74
N THR A 168 5.28 6.95 2.50
CA THR A 168 6.36 7.09 3.48
C THR A 168 5.94 7.98 4.64
N TRP A 169 5.30 9.11 4.36
CA TRP A 169 4.77 10.07 5.33
C TRP A 169 3.23 10.09 5.26
N ASN A 170 2.61 9.04 5.81
CA ASN A 170 1.16 8.87 5.78
C ASN A 170 0.48 9.86 6.74
N ASN A 171 -0.15 10.89 6.17
CA ASN A 171 -0.79 11.97 6.93
C ASN A 171 0.11 12.54 8.06
N GLY A 172 1.40 12.74 7.76
CA GLY A 172 2.42 13.25 8.67
C GLY A 172 3.08 12.22 9.57
N ALA A 173 2.60 10.98 9.63
CA ALA A 173 3.22 9.90 10.40
C ALA A 173 4.19 9.08 9.52
N PHE A 174 5.44 8.91 9.97
CA PHE A 174 6.45 8.13 9.25
C PHE A 174 6.12 6.64 9.29
N SER A 175 6.02 6.00 8.12
CA SER A 175 5.74 4.57 7.95
C SER A 175 6.97 3.72 8.28
N LEU A 176 7.37 3.65 9.56
CA LEU A 176 8.61 3.05 10.03
C LEU A 176 8.75 1.58 9.62
N GLY A 177 7.70 0.78 9.87
CA GLY A 177 7.72 -0.65 9.57
C GLY A 177 7.99 -0.95 8.10
N GLY A 178 7.35 -0.19 7.20
CA GLY A 178 7.57 -0.29 5.76
C GLY A 178 8.96 0.20 5.35
N SER A 179 9.32 1.41 5.76
CA SER A 179 10.57 2.08 5.35
C SER A 179 11.82 1.34 5.84
N LEU A 180 11.89 1.04 7.13
CA LEU A 180 13.05 0.35 7.71
C LEU A 180 13.08 -1.13 7.31
N GLY A 181 11.90 -1.79 7.24
CA GLY A 181 11.80 -3.18 6.79
C GLY A 181 12.27 -3.36 5.34
N TRP A 182 11.85 -2.48 4.43
CA TRP A 182 12.31 -2.52 3.05
C TRP A 182 13.79 -2.16 2.91
N SER A 183 14.28 -1.17 3.65
CA SER A 183 15.72 -0.81 3.69
C SER A 183 16.57 -1.99 4.16
N ARG A 184 16.13 -2.71 5.20
CA ARG A 184 16.75 -3.95 5.66
C ARG A 184 16.77 -5.03 4.58
N LEU A 185 15.63 -5.22 3.87
CA LEU A 185 15.54 -6.17 2.76
C LEU A 185 16.56 -5.85 1.65
N MET A 186 16.70 -4.59 1.28
CA MET A 186 17.65 -4.15 0.25
C MET A 186 19.10 -4.31 0.69
N ALA A 187 19.44 -3.97 1.94
CA ALA A 187 20.77 -4.18 2.51
C ALA A 187 21.18 -5.67 2.48
N LEU A 188 20.25 -6.58 2.83
CA LEU A 188 20.50 -8.03 2.77
C LEU A 188 20.69 -8.56 1.35
N ARG A 189 20.10 -7.91 0.33
CA ARG A 189 20.28 -8.32 -1.09
C ARG A 189 21.67 -8.04 -1.62
N GLY A 190 22.37 -7.06 -1.09
CA GLY A 190 23.78 -6.81 -1.39
C GLY A 190 24.73 -7.90 -0.86
N MET A 191 24.30 -8.73 0.07
CA MET A 191 25.11 -9.82 0.64
C MET A 191 25.17 -11.02 -0.31
N ARG A 192 26.39 -11.53 -0.55
CA ARG A 192 26.63 -12.75 -1.35
C ARG A 192 26.13 -13.97 -0.55
N GLY A 193 25.10 -14.67 -1.06
CA GLY A 193 24.61 -15.94 -0.50
C GLY A 193 23.08 -16.09 -0.43
N ALA A 194 22.48 -16.73 -1.45
CA ALA A 194 21.05 -17.00 -1.49
C ALA A 194 20.54 -17.83 -0.29
N LEU A 195 21.36 -18.75 0.22
CA LEU A 195 21.06 -19.60 1.38
C LEU A 195 21.01 -18.79 2.69
N VAL A 196 21.90 -17.81 2.87
CA VAL A 196 21.91 -16.93 4.04
C VAL A 196 20.65 -16.07 4.06
N ARG A 197 20.27 -15.51 2.90
CA ARG A 197 19.03 -14.72 2.74
C ARG A 197 17.78 -15.53 3.06
N ALA A 198 17.68 -16.76 2.52
CA ALA A 198 16.54 -17.65 2.76
C ALA A 198 16.42 -18.07 4.24
N ARG A 199 17.56 -18.21 4.93
CA ARG A 199 17.59 -18.58 6.37
C ARG A 199 17.20 -17.39 7.26
N LEU A 200 17.59 -16.16 6.88
CA LEU A 200 17.21 -14.93 7.58
C LEU A 200 15.72 -14.59 7.38
N ALA A 201 15.20 -14.83 6.19
CA ALA A 201 13.79 -14.60 5.88
C ALA A 201 12.79 -15.53 6.62
N ARG A 202 13.26 -16.67 7.14
CA ARG A 202 12.43 -17.66 7.86
C ARG A 202 12.38 -17.46 9.37
N ARG A 203 13.19 -16.58 9.95
CA ARG A 203 13.22 -16.28 11.39
C ARG A 203 12.70 -14.85 11.61
N PRO A 204 11.99 -14.58 12.74
CA PRO A 204 11.75 -13.21 13.16
C PRO A 204 13.08 -12.44 13.16
N ASP A 205 13.14 -11.34 12.44
CA ASP A 205 14.36 -10.52 12.36
C ASP A 205 14.49 -9.71 13.64
N ARG A 206 15.20 -10.29 14.64
CA ARG A 206 15.40 -9.67 15.94
C ARG A 206 16.09 -8.30 15.83
N LYS A 207 17.04 -8.14 14.89
CA LYS A 207 17.71 -6.87 14.68
C LYS A 207 16.73 -5.80 14.18
N LEU A 208 15.81 -6.19 13.28
CA LEU A 208 14.77 -5.28 12.81
C LEU A 208 13.79 -4.93 13.94
N ALA A 209 13.40 -5.89 14.76
CA ALA A 209 12.52 -5.64 15.89
C ALA A 209 13.15 -4.68 16.92
N GLU A 210 14.42 -4.88 17.25
CA GLU A 210 15.17 -3.98 18.15
C GLU A 210 15.37 -2.59 17.55
N ALA A 211 15.58 -2.49 16.23
CA ALA A 211 15.80 -1.22 15.54
C ALA A 211 14.54 -0.35 15.44
N PHE A 212 13.36 -0.92 15.53
CA PHE A 212 12.12 -0.14 15.58
C PHE A 212 12.03 0.73 16.84
N ASP A 213 12.69 0.33 17.93
CA ASP A 213 12.68 1.06 19.21
C ASP A 213 13.83 2.07 19.35
N VAL A 214 14.72 2.17 18.37
CA VAL A 214 15.86 3.09 18.40
C VAL A 214 15.42 4.54 18.22
N LEU A 215 15.95 5.43 19.03
CA LEU A 215 15.87 6.89 18.89
C LEU A 215 17.30 7.49 18.92
N PRO A 216 17.58 8.50 18.12
CA PRO A 216 16.71 9.08 17.09
C PRO A 216 16.49 8.09 15.94
N LEU A 217 15.39 8.28 15.16
CA LEU A 217 15.04 7.37 14.06
C LEU A 217 16.14 7.24 13.00
N SER A 218 16.98 8.27 12.86
CA SER A 218 18.14 8.27 11.95
C SER A 218 19.22 7.22 12.28
N LEU A 219 19.18 6.59 13.46
CA LEU A 219 20.08 5.49 13.80
C LEU A 219 19.49 4.10 13.48
N GLY A 220 18.21 4.03 13.08
CA GLY A 220 17.52 2.76 12.84
C GLY A 220 18.15 1.94 11.70
N ASP A 221 18.59 2.58 10.62
CA ASP A 221 19.24 1.91 9.50
C ASP A 221 20.63 1.37 9.87
N THR A 222 21.40 2.11 10.66
CA THR A 222 22.67 1.62 11.20
C THR A 222 22.47 0.41 12.10
N ALA A 223 21.39 0.40 12.90
CA ALA A 223 21.05 -0.75 13.73
C ALA A 223 20.76 -2.02 12.91
N VAL A 224 20.09 -1.89 11.75
CA VAL A 224 19.75 -3.05 10.91
C VAL A 224 20.82 -3.43 9.89
N ALA A 225 21.58 -2.49 9.35
CA ALA A 225 22.53 -2.70 8.25
C ALA A 225 24.00 -2.61 8.68
N GLY A 226 24.29 -1.99 9.83
CA GLY A 226 25.64 -1.72 10.31
C GLY A 226 26.26 -0.42 9.72
N HIS A 227 25.51 0.30 8.89
CA HIS A 227 25.92 1.57 8.29
C HIS A 227 24.68 2.40 7.91
N PRO A 228 24.81 3.73 7.77
CA PRO A 228 23.72 4.56 7.26
C PRO A 228 23.32 4.15 5.83
N ILE A 229 22.01 4.19 5.56
CA ILE A 229 21.42 3.91 4.24
C ILE A 229 20.93 5.23 3.65
N GLY A 230 21.55 5.71 2.55
CA GLY A 230 21.30 7.04 2.00
C GLY A 230 19.84 7.39 1.80
N TRP A 231 19.06 6.53 1.14
CA TRP A 231 17.64 6.79 0.91
C TRP A 231 16.78 6.82 2.19
N TYR A 232 17.14 6.03 3.23
CA TYR A 232 16.43 6.06 4.52
C TYR A 232 16.67 7.39 5.23
N GLN A 233 17.91 7.88 5.20
CA GLN A 233 18.27 9.20 5.72
C GLN A 233 17.56 10.32 4.95
N ASP A 234 17.53 10.23 3.61
CA ASP A 234 16.81 11.19 2.76
C ASP A 234 15.31 11.20 3.07
N TRP A 235 14.68 10.03 3.26
CA TRP A 235 13.26 9.94 3.61
C TRP A 235 12.95 10.60 4.95
N LEU A 236 13.82 10.45 5.93
CA LEU A 236 13.67 11.11 7.23
C LEU A 236 13.96 12.62 7.18
N ALA A 237 14.88 13.06 6.34
CA ALA A 237 15.24 14.47 6.21
C ALA A 237 14.13 15.31 5.51
N HIS A 238 13.23 14.67 4.74
CA HIS A 238 12.20 15.33 3.96
C HIS A 238 10.81 14.98 4.53
N GLU A 239 10.45 15.56 5.68
CA GLU A 239 9.16 15.30 6.34
C GLU A 239 7.96 15.88 5.59
N ARG A 240 8.18 16.88 4.72
CA ARG A 240 7.10 17.56 3.98
C ARG A 240 6.96 17.01 2.58
N LEU A 241 5.76 16.56 2.23
CA LEU A 241 5.46 16.03 0.90
C LEU A 241 5.56 17.09 -0.22
N THR A 242 5.61 18.38 0.15
CA THR A 242 5.82 19.50 -0.78
C THR A 242 7.29 19.73 -1.13
N ASP A 243 8.23 19.05 -0.46
CA ASP A 243 9.65 19.15 -0.77
C ASP A 243 9.95 18.61 -2.17
N ASP A 244 10.89 19.25 -2.86
CA ASP A 244 11.32 18.86 -4.21
C ASP A 244 11.76 17.40 -4.28
N TYR A 245 12.25 16.85 -3.19
CA TYR A 245 12.61 15.45 -3.07
C TYR A 245 11.44 14.53 -3.41
N TRP A 246 10.25 14.79 -2.85
CA TRP A 246 9.05 13.96 -3.07
C TRP A 246 8.32 14.32 -4.36
N THR A 247 8.25 15.61 -4.72
CA THR A 247 7.54 16.04 -5.92
C THR A 247 8.12 15.45 -7.19
N ARG A 248 9.45 15.24 -7.24
CA ARG A 248 10.15 14.55 -8.35
C ARG A 248 9.85 13.06 -8.45
N GLN A 249 9.37 12.44 -7.38
CA GLN A 249 9.07 11.02 -7.27
C GLN A 249 7.57 10.73 -7.34
N SER A 250 6.72 11.76 -7.28
CA SER A 250 5.28 11.62 -7.42
C SER A 250 4.91 11.69 -8.90
N HIS A 251 4.27 10.64 -9.39
CA HIS A 251 3.74 10.56 -10.75
C HIS A 251 2.23 10.78 -10.80
N THR A 252 1.63 11.16 -9.68
CA THR A 252 0.18 11.35 -9.50
C THR A 252 -0.43 12.30 -10.53
N ALA A 253 0.26 13.41 -10.83
CA ALA A 253 -0.22 14.41 -11.78
C ALA A 253 -0.30 13.88 -13.23
N SER A 254 0.50 12.88 -13.58
CA SER A 254 0.50 12.27 -14.92
C SER A 254 -0.38 11.01 -15.03
N VAL A 255 -0.97 10.53 -13.96
CA VAL A 255 -1.91 9.39 -14.00
C VAL A 255 -3.06 9.63 -15.00
N PRO A 256 -3.72 10.81 -15.01
CA PRO A 256 -4.78 11.08 -15.98
C PRO A 256 -4.33 11.11 -17.44
N ASP A 257 -3.03 11.21 -17.73
CA ASP A 257 -2.50 11.22 -19.09
C ASP A 257 -2.37 9.81 -19.70
N VAL A 258 -2.46 8.74 -18.89
CA VAL A 258 -2.36 7.36 -19.36
C VAL A 258 -3.55 7.03 -20.27
N THR A 259 -3.27 6.75 -21.54
CA THR A 259 -4.28 6.41 -22.56
C THR A 259 -4.39 4.88 -22.80
N ALA A 260 -3.37 4.14 -22.41
CA ALA A 260 -3.33 2.70 -22.53
C ALA A 260 -4.34 1.99 -21.60
N PRO A 261 -4.88 0.82 -21.96
CA PRO A 261 -5.67 0.00 -21.05
C PRO A 261 -4.85 -0.42 -19.82
N VAL A 262 -5.51 -0.38 -18.65
CA VAL A 262 -4.87 -0.64 -17.36
C VAL A 262 -5.59 -1.76 -16.61
N TYR A 263 -4.83 -2.74 -16.15
CA TYR A 263 -5.24 -3.70 -15.13
C TYR A 263 -4.59 -3.33 -13.78
N MET A 264 -5.39 -3.31 -12.72
CA MET A 264 -4.94 -3.04 -11.35
C MET A 264 -5.40 -4.15 -10.41
N ALA A 265 -4.51 -4.62 -9.55
CA ALA A 265 -4.86 -5.55 -8.48
C ALA A 265 -4.22 -5.14 -7.15
N THR A 266 -4.99 -5.26 -6.07
CA THR A 266 -4.55 -4.95 -4.70
C THR A 266 -5.29 -5.81 -3.67
N GLY A 267 -4.97 -5.63 -2.40
CA GLY A 267 -5.64 -6.32 -1.29
C GLY A 267 -6.06 -5.36 -0.19
N TRP A 268 -7.12 -5.73 0.58
CA TRP A 268 -7.63 -4.90 1.68
C TRP A 268 -6.59 -4.61 2.76
N TYR A 269 -5.56 -5.45 2.87
CA TYR A 269 -4.46 -5.30 3.84
C TYR A 269 -3.12 -5.01 3.16
N ASP A 270 -3.14 -4.52 1.92
CA ASP A 270 -1.95 -4.08 1.20
C ASP A 270 -1.49 -2.70 1.66
N ILE A 271 -0.18 -2.52 1.81
CA ILE A 271 0.42 -1.25 2.27
C ILE A 271 0.23 -0.08 1.30
N PHE A 272 -0.22 -0.32 0.07
CA PHE A 272 -0.43 0.70 -0.97
C PHE A 272 -1.90 0.92 -1.31
N LEU A 273 -2.82 0.18 -0.70
CA LEU A 273 -4.24 0.18 -1.04
C LEU A 273 -4.85 1.58 -1.24
N PRO A 274 -4.74 2.57 -0.30
CA PRO A 274 -5.40 3.86 -0.49
C PRO A 274 -4.89 4.61 -1.71
N TRP A 275 -3.58 4.58 -1.93
CA TRP A 275 -2.97 5.31 -3.06
C TRP A 275 -3.28 4.64 -4.39
N GLN A 276 -3.27 3.32 -4.46
CA GLN A 276 -3.67 2.59 -5.66
C GLN A 276 -5.13 2.83 -6.03
N LEU A 277 -6.04 2.90 -5.06
CA LEU A 277 -7.44 3.22 -5.32
C LEU A 277 -7.66 4.69 -5.70
N ARG A 278 -6.84 5.60 -5.19
CA ARG A 278 -6.82 7.00 -5.67
C ARG A 278 -6.32 7.10 -7.11
N ASP A 279 -5.32 6.29 -7.50
CA ASP A 279 -4.85 6.22 -8.88
C ASP A 279 -5.92 5.61 -9.79
N TYR A 280 -6.65 4.58 -9.34
CA TYR A 280 -7.84 4.07 -10.01
C TYR A 280 -8.88 5.17 -10.23
N ALA A 281 -9.22 5.93 -9.19
CA ALA A 281 -10.21 6.99 -9.26
C ALA A 281 -9.80 8.11 -10.24
N ARG A 282 -8.49 8.47 -10.32
CA ARG A 282 -7.97 9.45 -11.28
C ARG A 282 -8.15 8.99 -12.73
N LEU A 283 -7.85 7.71 -13.02
CA LEU A 283 -8.06 7.14 -14.36
C LEU A 283 -9.55 7.05 -14.70
N ALA A 284 -10.39 6.64 -13.75
CA ALA A 284 -11.84 6.60 -13.94
C ALA A 284 -12.43 7.99 -14.21
N ALA A 285 -12.00 9.02 -13.47
CA ALA A 285 -12.38 10.42 -13.68
C ALA A 285 -11.91 10.96 -15.04
N ALA A 286 -10.79 10.44 -15.58
CA ALA A 286 -10.31 10.74 -16.93
C ALA A 286 -11.06 9.97 -18.04
N GLY A 287 -12.13 9.24 -17.70
CA GLY A 287 -12.94 8.46 -18.65
C GLY A 287 -12.31 7.12 -19.07
N ARG A 288 -11.30 6.64 -18.35
CA ARG A 288 -10.56 5.39 -18.65
C ARG A 288 -10.48 4.49 -17.41
N PRO A 289 -11.63 3.99 -16.90
CA PRO A 289 -11.63 3.16 -15.71
C PRO A 289 -10.81 1.88 -15.91
N PRO A 290 -9.84 1.60 -15.04
CA PRO A 290 -9.08 0.36 -15.09
C PRO A 290 -9.94 -0.86 -14.80
N ARG A 291 -9.51 -2.05 -15.27
CA ARG A 291 -9.99 -3.29 -14.67
C ARG A 291 -9.34 -3.46 -13.30
N LEU A 292 -10.14 -3.68 -12.25
CA LEU A 292 -9.68 -3.69 -10.86
C LEU A 292 -10.05 -4.99 -10.16
N THR A 293 -9.08 -5.58 -9.43
CA THR A 293 -9.31 -6.69 -8.49
C THR A 293 -8.85 -6.31 -7.10
N ILE A 294 -9.71 -6.47 -6.06
CA ILE A 294 -9.37 -6.21 -4.66
C ILE A 294 -9.69 -7.45 -3.84
N GLY A 295 -8.67 -8.09 -3.27
CA GLY A 295 -8.85 -9.35 -2.53
C GLY A 295 -8.55 -9.26 -1.03
N PRO A 296 -8.80 -10.36 -0.27
CA PRO A 296 -8.62 -10.42 1.17
C PRO A 296 -7.17 -10.70 1.59
N TRP A 297 -6.20 -10.11 0.93
CA TRP A 297 -4.78 -10.35 1.15
C TRP A 297 -4.00 -9.07 1.47
N GLY A 298 -2.78 -9.25 2.00
CA GLY A 298 -1.78 -8.21 2.20
C GLY A 298 -0.78 -8.15 1.06
N HIS A 299 0.31 -7.38 1.26
CA HIS A 299 1.30 -7.08 0.23
C HIS A 299 2.02 -8.31 -0.35
N SER A 300 2.30 -9.32 0.45
CA SER A 300 3.11 -10.49 0.09
C SER A 300 2.30 -11.79 0.17
N SER A 301 1.10 -11.82 -0.40
CA SER A 301 0.26 -13.00 -0.38
C SER A 301 0.57 -13.95 -1.55
N GLU A 302 0.89 -15.22 -1.24
CA GLU A 302 1.03 -16.29 -2.25
C GLU A 302 -0.31 -16.68 -2.92
N GLN A 303 -1.42 -16.19 -2.41
CA GLN A 303 -2.78 -16.53 -2.90
C GLN A 303 -3.32 -15.52 -3.91
N SER A 304 -2.56 -14.46 -4.20
CA SER A 304 -2.97 -13.42 -5.12
C SER A 304 -3.02 -13.96 -6.58
N PRO A 305 -4.06 -13.63 -7.35
CA PRO A 305 -4.18 -14.06 -8.75
C PRO A 305 -3.45 -13.14 -9.73
N PHE A 306 -2.54 -12.29 -9.27
CA PHE A 306 -1.97 -11.17 -10.04
C PHE A 306 -1.44 -11.59 -11.40
N LEU A 307 -0.63 -12.65 -11.47
CA LEU A 307 -0.09 -13.13 -12.73
C LEU A 307 -1.19 -13.64 -13.68
N ALA A 308 -2.07 -14.50 -13.19
CA ALA A 308 -3.11 -15.12 -14.02
C ALA A 308 -4.09 -14.09 -14.58
N GLU A 309 -4.53 -13.12 -13.75
CA GLU A 309 -5.44 -12.07 -14.20
C GLU A 309 -4.75 -11.06 -15.14
N SER A 310 -3.47 -10.74 -14.91
CA SER A 310 -2.68 -9.91 -15.83
C SER A 310 -2.52 -10.57 -17.19
N VAL A 311 -2.20 -11.87 -17.24
CA VAL A 311 -2.10 -12.65 -18.50
C VAL A 311 -3.44 -12.68 -19.22
N ALA A 312 -4.54 -12.94 -18.52
CA ALA A 312 -5.88 -12.94 -19.11
C ALA A 312 -6.24 -11.57 -19.70
N PHE A 313 -5.96 -10.48 -18.97
CA PHE A 313 -6.18 -9.11 -19.42
C PHE A 313 -5.38 -8.77 -20.68
N LEU A 314 -4.09 -9.13 -20.72
CA LEU A 314 -3.25 -8.89 -21.91
C LEU A 314 -3.71 -9.71 -23.10
N LYS A 315 -4.06 -10.98 -22.92
CA LYS A 315 -4.57 -11.83 -24.01
C LYS A 315 -5.92 -11.35 -24.54
N GLU A 316 -6.79 -10.83 -23.67
CA GLU A 316 -8.04 -10.20 -24.09
C GLU A 316 -7.78 -9.01 -25.04
N HIS A 317 -6.85 -8.12 -24.69
CA HIS A 317 -6.60 -6.91 -25.48
C HIS A 317 -5.79 -7.15 -26.76
N PHE A 318 -4.86 -8.10 -26.76
CA PHE A 318 -3.94 -8.30 -27.89
C PHE A 318 -4.19 -9.57 -28.71
N ALA A 319 -4.86 -10.57 -28.14
CA ALA A 319 -5.17 -11.82 -28.84
C ALA A 319 -6.67 -12.02 -29.09
N GLY A 320 -7.52 -11.08 -28.69
CA GLY A 320 -8.98 -11.19 -28.85
C GLY A 320 -9.61 -12.33 -28.04
N THR A 321 -8.93 -12.79 -26.98
CA THR A 321 -9.49 -13.80 -26.08
C THR A 321 -10.72 -13.20 -25.36
N PRO A 322 -11.82 -13.97 -25.19
CA PRO A 322 -12.98 -13.46 -24.45
C PRO A 322 -12.61 -12.97 -23.05
N ALA A 323 -13.26 -11.89 -22.63
CA ALA A 323 -13.06 -11.33 -21.29
C ALA A 323 -13.27 -12.39 -20.20
N ALA A 324 -12.32 -12.52 -19.29
CA ALA A 324 -12.42 -13.48 -18.19
C ALA A 324 -13.59 -13.17 -17.25
N ARG A 325 -14.06 -11.91 -17.26
CA ARG A 325 -15.25 -11.44 -16.55
C ARG A 325 -15.83 -10.19 -17.22
N PRO A 326 -17.17 -10.00 -17.21
CA PRO A 326 -17.80 -8.82 -17.80
C PRO A 326 -17.65 -7.57 -16.94
N ALA A 327 -17.63 -7.72 -15.60
CA ALA A 327 -17.57 -6.59 -14.67
C ALA A 327 -16.14 -6.00 -14.60
N PRO A 328 -16.01 -4.65 -14.65
CA PRO A 328 -14.70 -4.01 -14.58
C PRO A 328 -14.03 -4.12 -13.20
N VAL A 329 -14.80 -4.22 -12.13
CA VAL A 329 -14.30 -4.34 -10.76
C VAL A 329 -14.73 -5.67 -10.14
N ARG A 330 -13.80 -6.36 -9.50
CA ARG A 330 -14.05 -7.53 -8.65
C ARG A 330 -13.46 -7.27 -7.28
N ALA A 331 -14.28 -7.29 -6.24
CA ALA A 331 -13.85 -7.03 -4.88
C ALA A 331 -14.35 -8.13 -3.92
N PHE A 332 -13.51 -8.48 -2.96
CA PHE A 332 -13.86 -9.46 -1.94
C PHE A 332 -14.57 -8.76 -0.77
N LEU A 333 -15.83 -9.11 -0.54
CA LEU A 333 -16.63 -8.63 0.58
C LEU A 333 -16.25 -9.43 1.84
N THR A 334 -15.42 -8.84 2.69
CA THR A 334 -15.06 -9.41 3.98
C THR A 334 -16.25 -9.43 4.94
N GLY A 335 -16.25 -10.31 5.95
CA GLY A 335 -17.40 -10.53 6.83
C GLY A 335 -18.52 -11.38 6.21
N ALA A 336 -18.66 -11.35 4.87
CA ALA A 336 -19.51 -12.28 4.11
C ALA A 336 -18.68 -13.36 3.38
N GLU A 337 -17.35 -13.18 3.29
CA GLU A 337 -16.40 -14.08 2.63
C GLU A 337 -16.77 -14.40 1.16
N GLN A 338 -17.18 -13.38 0.40
CA GLN A 338 -17.71 -13.51 -0.95
C GLN A 338 -17.06 -12.55 -1.94
N TRP A 339 -16.78 -13.03 -3.15
CA TRP A 339 -16.45 -12.17 -4.26
C TRP A 339 -17.69 -11.48 -4.81
N ARG A 340 -17.54 -10.18 -5.12
CA ARG A 340 -18.57 -9.35 -5.77
C ARG A 340 -18.02 -8.74 -7.04
N ASP A 341 -18.76 -8.86 -8.12
CA ASP A 341 -18.53 -8.18 -9.37
C ASP A 341 -19.32 -6.86 -9.36
N LEU A 342 -18.64 -5.73 -9.56
CA LEU A 342 -19.16 -4.38 -9.38
C LEU A 342 -18.92 -3.54 -10.65
N PRO A 343 -19.81 -2.58 -10.95
CA PRO A 343 -19.65 -1.69 -12.11
C PRO A 343 -18.54 -0.64 -11.90
N ALA A 344 -18.22 -0.28 -10.66
CA ALA A 344 -17.20 0.68 -10.28
C ALA A 344 -16.77 0.50 -8.82
N TRP A 345 -15.71 1.20 -8.41
CA TRP A 345 -15.31 1.32 -7.01
C TRP A 345 -15.21 2.81 -6.61
N PRO A 346 -15.81 3.27 -5.49
CA PRO A 346 -16.82 2.52 -4.70
C PRO A 346 -18.05 2.16 -5.54
N PRO A 347 -18.85 1.14 -5.12
CA PRO A 347 -20.05 0.77 -5.86
C PRO A 347 -21.11 1.89 -5.82
N PRO A 348 -21.85 2.10 -6.91
CA PRO A 348 -22.96 3.05 -6.92
C PRO A 348 -23.98 2.74 -5.82
N GLY A 349 -24.59 3.77 -5.25
CA GLY A 349 -25.50 3.65 -4.10
C GLY A 349 -24.78 3.71 -2.74
N THR A 350 -23.45 3.84 -2.72
CA THR A 350 -22.73 4.10 -1.47
C THR A 350 -23.00 5.53 -0.99
N ALA A 351 -23.43 5.67 0.27
CA ALA A 351 -23.70 6.97 0.91
C ALA A 351 -23.04 7.04 2.29
N ALA A 352 -22.58 8.24 2.67
CA ALA A 352 -22.00 8.45 3.99
C ALA A 352 -23.09 8.43 5.07
N GLN A 353 -22.91 7.62 6.10
CA GLN A 353 -23.71 7.63 7.32
C GLN A 353 -22.82 8.09 8.47
N ARG A 354 -23.26 9.12 9.20
CA ARG A 354 -22.51 9.67 10.33
C ARG A 354 -22.95 9.00 11.63
N TRP A 355 -21.95 8.54 12.41
CA TRP A 355 -22.12 7.97 13.73
C TRP A 355 -21.22 8.74 14.70
N TYR A 356 -21.77 9.15 15.85
CA TYR A 356 -21.10 9.99 16.82
C TYR A 356 -20.47 9.17 17.94
N LEU A 357 -19.33 9.65 18.43
CA LEU A 357 -18.63 9.11 19.60
C LEU A 357 -19.19 9.78 20.87
N HIS A 358 -19.61 8.99 21.85
CA HIS A 358 -20.16 9.45 23.12
C HIS A 358 -19.20 9.26 24.29
N PRO A 359 -19.29 10.08 25.36
CA PRO A 359 -18.38 10.03 26.49
C PRO A 359 -18.44 8.72 27.29
N ASP A 360 -19.54 7.98 27.23
CA ASP A 360 -19.74 6.67 27.86
C ASP A 360 -19.24 5.49 27.03
N GLY A 361 -18.61 5.75 25.86
CA GLY A 361 -18.11 4.74 24.95
C GLY A 361 -19.17 4.18 24.00
N LEU A 362 -20.35 4.81 23.88
CA LEU A 362 -21.34 4.49 22.87
C LEU A 362 -20.94 5.08 21.52
N LEU A 363 -21.29 4.38 20.43
CA LEU A 363 -21.23 4.83 19.03
C LEU A 363 -22.66 4.83 18.48
N ASP A 364 -23.22 6.00 18.16
CA ASP A 364 -24.64 6.14 17.81
C ASP A 364 -24.87 7.17 16.70
N PRO A 365 -25.89 7.01 15.82
CA PRO A 365 -26.28 8.05 14.87
C PRO A 365 -26.79 9.35 15.50
N ALA A 366 -27.30 9.32 16.72
CA ALA A 366 -27.69 10.53 17.47
C ALA A 366 -26.46 11.23 18.04
N ALA A 367 -26.42 12.57 17.97
CA ALA A 367 -25.32 13.35 18.53
C ALA A 367 -25.38 13.34 20.08
N PRO A 368 -24.21 13.33 20.75
CA PRO A 368 -24.16 13.44 22.22
C PRO A 368 -24.48 14.87 22.69
N ASP A 369 -24.93 14.98 23.94
CA ASP A 369 -25.20 16.28 24.57
C ASP A 369 -23.92 17.03 24.99
N GLY A 370 -22.75 16.35 25.04
CA GLY A 370 -21.47 16.93 25.44
C GLY A 370 -20.56 15.93 26.15
N GLY A 371 -19.49 16.42 26.75
CA GLY A 371 -18.51 15.61 27.49
C GLY A 371 -17.18 15.42 26.76
N SER A 372 -16.32 14.60 27.33
CA SER A 372 -15.03 14.24 26.71
C SER A 372 -14.55 12.87 27.17
N THR A 373 -13.76 12.20 26.32
CA THR A 373 -13.02 10.97 26.65
C THR A 373 -11.54 11.29 26.75
N ARG A 374 -10.87 10.83 27.82
CA ARG A 374 -9.45 11.07 28.06
C ARG A 374 -8.66 9.78 28.16
N TYR A 375 -7.44 9.82 27.64
CA TYR A 375 -6.45 8.75 27.80
C TYR A 375 -5.03 9.30 27.85
N THR A 376 -4.09 8.50 28.32
CA THR A 376 -2.68 8.91 28.39
C THR A 376 -1.87 8.17 27.34
N TYR A 377 -1.12 8.90 26.53
CA TYR A 377 -0.12 8.34 25.62
C TYR A 377 1.27 8.41 26.26
N ASP A 378 1.99 7.30 26.23
CA ASP A 378 3.35 7.16 26.72
C ASP A 378 4.25 6.68 25.57
N PRO A 379 5.10 7.57 24.98
CA PRO A 379 5.98 7.18 23.88
C PRO A 379 7.01 6.09 24.21
N ASP A 380 7.34 5.89 25.51
CA ASP A 380 8.24 4.83 25.94
C ASP A 380 7.55 3.45 25.97
N ARG A 381 6.21 3.45 25.96
CA ARG A 381 5.36 2.27 25.84
C ARG A 381 4.27 2.47 24.78
N PRO A 382 4.67 2.72 23.52
CA PRO A 382 3.74 3.14 22.49
C PRO A 382 2.64 2.11 22.25
N THR A 383 1.47 2.58 21.82
CA THR A 383 0.36 1.70 21.44
C THR A 383 0.81 0.80 20.29
N PRO A 384 0.75 -0.54 20.44
CA PRO A 384 1.27 -1.45 19.44
C PRO A 384 0.34 -1.55 18.22
N ALA A 385 0.92 -1.72 17.04
CA ALA A 385 0.20 -2.12 15.85
C ALA A 385 -0.23 -3.59 15.96
N LEU A 386 -1.52 -3.86 15.71
CA LEU A 386 -2.06 -5.22 15.63
C LEU A 386 -2.71 -5.44 14.27
N GLY A 387 -2.19 -6.41 13.48
CA GLY A 387 -2.74 -6.70 12.16
C GLY A 387 -2.86 -5.47 11.25
N GLY A 388 -3.88 -5.43 10.42
CA GLY A 388 -4.05 -4.38 9.42
C GLY A 388 -3.02 -4.49 8.29
N PRO A 389 -2.78 -3.40 7.54
CA PRO A 389 -1.81 -3.39 6.44
C PRO A 389 -0.36 -3.54 6.90
N GLY A 390 0.41 -4.37 6.19
CA GLY A 390 1.82 -4.61 6.49
C GLY A 390 2.55 -5.35 5.38
N LEU A 391 3.90 -5.30 5.41
CA LEU A 391 4.76 -6.04 4.48
C LEU A 391 4.87 -7.54 4.84
N GLY A 392 4.65 -7.87 6.09
CA GLY A 392 4.89 -9.22 6.61
C GLY A 392 3.64 -10.10 6.69
N PRO A 393 3.81 -11.37 7.09
CA PRO A 393 2.71 -12.34 7.20
C PRO A 393 1.74 -12.05 8.36
N ALA A 394 2.04 -11.08 9.21
CA ALA A 394 1.17 -10.61 10.29
C ALA A 394 0.13 -9.58 9.83
N SER A 395 0.14 -9.18 8.53
CA SER A 395 -0.89 -8.33 7.94
C SER A 395 -2.22 -9.09 7.86
N GLY A 396 -3.33 -8.34 7.95
CA GLY A 396 -4.67 -8.90 7.89
C GLY A 396 -5.51 -8.65 9.13
N PRO A 397 -6.71 -9.25 9.20
CA PRO A 397 -7.60 -9.07 10.32
C PRO A 397 -7.11 -9.84 11.54
N VAL A 398 -7.14 -9.20 12.71
CA VAL A 398 -6.78 -9.79 14.01
C VAL A 398 -7.84 -9.44 15.06
N ASP A 399 -7.92 -10.24 16.10
CA ASP A 399 -8.78 -9.98 17.25
C ASP A 399 -8.15 -8.91 18.16
N ASN A 400 -8.85 -7.79 18.33
CA ASN A 400 -8.45 -6.64 19.15
C ASN A 400 -9.04 -6.67 20.57
N SER A 401 -9.78 -7.69 20.97
CA SER A 401 -10.46 -7.73 22.26
C SER A 401 -9.51 -7.55 23.46
N ALA A 402 -8.28 -8.04 23.37
CA ALA A 402 -7.24 -7.79 24.36
C ALA A 402 -6.66 -6.36 24.29
N HIS A 403 -6.52 -5.81 23.09
CA HIS A 403 -6.00 -4.47 22.85
C HIS A 403 -6.96 -3.39 23.37
N GLU A 404 -8.25 -3.60 23.25
CA GLU A 404 -9.30 -2.70 23.73
C GLU A 404 -9.36 -2.54 25.26
N ARG A 405 -8.67 -3.40 26.01
CA ARG A 405 -8.54 -3.28 27.49
C ARG A 405 -7.39 -2.35 27.93
N ARG A 406 -6.62 -1.83 27.00
CA ARG A 406 -5.53 -0.91 27.29
C ARG A 406 -6.09 0.45 27.69
N THR A 407 -5.41 1.12 28.62
CA THR A 407 -5.80 2.46 29.11
C THR A 407 -5.42 3.60 28.17
N ASP A 408 -4.62 3.30 27.13
CA ASP A 408 -4.22 4.23 26.07
C ASP A 408 -5.03 4.06 24.77
N VAL A 409 -6.15 3.32 24.84
CA VAL A 409 -7.08 3.10 23.73
C VAL A 409 -8.49 3.46 24.18
N ALA A 410 -9.08 4.50 23.57
CA ALA A 410 -10.49 4.83 23.74
C ALA A 410 -11.33 3.99 22.80
N VAL A 411 -12.41 3.39 23.29
CA VAL A 411 -13.25 2.46 22.51
C VAL A 411 -14.71 2.90 22.54
N PHE A 412 -15.30 3.00 21.34
CA PHE A 412 -16.70 3.36 21.16
C PHE A 412 -17.40 2.23 20.39
N ARG A 413 -18.54 1.73 20.91
CA ARG A 413 -19.25 0.58 20.33
C ARG A 413 -20.72 0.90 20.07
N SER A 414 -21.23 0.49 18.92
CA SER A 414 -22.67 0.56 18.66
C SER A 414 -23.45 -0.42 19.54
N PRO A 415 -24.78 -0.26 19.68
CA PRO A 415 -25.65 -1.37 20.01
C PRO A 415 -25.48 -2.53 19.02
N PRO A 416 -25.96 -3.75 19.35
CA PRO A 416 -26.06 -4.81 18.34
C PRO A 416 -26.86 -4.31 17.14
N LEU A 417 -26.37 -4.57 15.93
CA LEU A 417 -27.04 -4.16 14.71
C LEU A 417 -28.30 -4.99 14.49
N ASP A 418 -29.43 -4.34 14.24
CA ASP A 418 -30.71 -5.02 13.93
C ASP A 418 -30.67 -5.70 12.56
N HIS A 419 -29.89 -5.14 11.62
CA HIS A 419 -29.70 -5.66 10.27
C HIS A 419 -28.24 -5.50 9.83
N ALA A 420 -27.86 -6.22 8.78
CA ALA A 420 -26.50 -6.15 8.28
C ALA A 420 -26.21 -4.76 7.68
N VAL A 421 -24.99 -4.24 7.94
CA VAL A 421 -24.46 -3.00 7.36
C VAL A 421 -23.28 -3.34 6.48
N VAL A 422 -23.24 -2.83 5.25
CA VAL A 422 -22.13 -3.03 4.31
C VAL A 422 -21.34 -1.74 4.15
N LEU A 423 -20.12 -1.73 4.66
CA LEU A 423 -19.15 -0.68 4.45
C LEU A 423 -18.50 -0.86 3.07
N ALA A 424 -18.48 0.19 2.23
CA ALA A 424 -17.90 0.12 0.89
C ALA A 424 -17.23 1.44 0.49
N GLY A 425 -15.99 1.65 0.88
CA GLY A 425 -15.27 2.89 0.58
C GLY A 425 -14.25 3.26 1.66
N GLU A 426 -13.87 4.54 1.68
CA GLU A 426 -12.92 5.13 2.62
C GLU A 426 -13.68 5.84 3.76
N PRO A 427 -13.74 5.27 4.99
CA PRO A 427 -14.33 5.96 6.13
C PRO A 427 -13.49 7.16 6.55
N VAL A 428 -14.13 8.18 7.14
CA VAL A 428 -13.43 9.35 7.67
C VAL A 428 -13.87 9.59 9.12
N ALA A 429 -12.91 9.54 10.04
CA ALA A 429 -13.17 9.94 11.41
C ALA A 429 -12.91 11.45 11.56
N ARG A 430 -13.92 12.18 12.04
CA ARG A 430 -13.85 13.60 12.36
C ARG A 430 -13.68 13.74 13.86
N ILE A 431 -12.46 14.02 14.28
CA ILE A 431 -12.12 14.01 15.71
C ILE A 431 -11.80 15.44 16.17
N ARG A 432 -12.54 15.92 17.14
CA ARG A 432 -12.19 17.13 17.89
C ARG A 432 -11.27 16.74 19.04
N PHE A 433 -10.00 17.09 18.91
CA PHE A 433 -8.91 16.53 19.69
C PHE A 433 -8.06 17.59 20.38
N ARG A 434 -7.58 17.30 21.58
CA ARG A 434 -6.62 18.11 22.30
C ARG A 434 -5.53 17.23 22.92
N SER A 435 -4.28 17.70 22.85
CA SER A 435 -3.12 17.08 23.48
C SER A 435 -2.37 18.06 24.35
N THR A 436 -1.75 17.58 25.44
CA THR A 436 -0.81 18.36 26.24
C THR A 436 0.60 18.41 25.65
N ALA A 437 0.88 17.58 24.63
CA ALA A 437 2.16 17.56 23.91
C ALA A 437 2.15 18.55 22.74
N ALA A 438 3.34 18.96 22.30
CA ALA A 438 3.52 19.85 21.15
C ALA A 438 3.22 19.16 19.81
N SER A 439 3.29 17.83 19.77
CA SER A 439 2.91 16.98 18.63
C SER A 439 2.20 15.73 19.12
N ALA A 440 1.19 15.28 18.38
CA ALA A 440 0.44 14.07 18.73
C ALA A 440 -0.01 13.32 17.48
N ASP A 441 -0.23 12.01 17.60
CA ASP A 441 -0.87 11.20 16.59
C ASP A 441 -2.30 10.84 17.01
N VAL A 442 -3.21 10.84 16.04
CA VAL A 442 -4.56 10.29 16.19
C VAL A 442 -4.67 9.10 15.26
N PHE A 443 -4.69 7.91 15.83
CA PHE A 443 -4.90 6.65 15.12
C PHE A 443 -6.32 6.17 15.39
N VAL A 444 -7.05 5.86 14.32
CA VAL A 444 -8.44 5.39 14.40
C VAL A 444 -8.54 4.04 13.71
N ARG A 445 -9.25 3.10 14.35
CA ARG A 445 -9.50 1.76 13.81
C ARG A 445 -10.97 1.40 13.92
N ILE A 446 -11.51 0.81 12.87
CA ILE A 446 -12.83 0.18 12.86
C ILE A 446 -12.65 -1.33 13.08
N CYS A 447 -13.45 -1.90 13.99
CA CYS A 447 -13.53 -3.33 14.22
C CYS A 447 -14.95 -3.84 14.10
N ASP A 448 -15.08 -5.08 13.67
CA ASP A 448 -16.32 -5.87 13.70
C ASP A 448 -16.36 -6.69 15.00
N VAL A 449 -17.25 -6.33 15.92
CA VAL A 449 -17.41 -7.03 17.20
C VAL A 449 -18.45 -8.11 17.03
N HIS A 450 -18.02 -9.35 17.14
CA HIS A 450 -18.86 -10.53 17.04
C HIS A 450 -19.65 -10.78 18.34
N PRO A 451 -20.78 -11.50 18.30
CA PRO A 451 -21.54 -11.85 19.51
C PRO A 451 -20.76 -12.66 20.56
N ASP A 452 -19.69 -13.35 20.14
CA ASP A 452 -18.78 -14.10 21.02
C ASP A 452 -17.71 -13.21 21.70
N GLY A 453 -17.73 -11.90 21.44
CA GLY A 453 -16.82 -10.91 22.02
C GLY A 453 -15.52 -10.67 21.26
N ARG A 454 -15.22 -11.41 20.19
CA ARG A 454 -14.07 -11.11 19.32
C ARG A 454 -14.29 -9.78 18.61
N SER A 455 -13.26 -8.95 18.56
CA SER A 455 -13.26 -7.63 17.91
C SER A 455 -12.27 -7.66 16.73
N MET A 456 -12.77 -7.93 15.51
CA MET A 456 -11.94 -8.18 14.35
C MET A 456 -11.63 -6.89 13.59
N THR A 457 -10.34 -6.67 13.28
CA THR A 457 -9.89 -5.50 12.48
C THR A 457 -10.60 -5.46 11.13
N VAL A 458 -11.20 -4.30 10.79
CA VAL A 458 -11.74 -4.00 9.46
C VAL A 458 -10.78 -3.09 8.70
N CYS A 459 -10.59 -1.86 9.16
CA CYS A 459 -9.65 -0.90 8.58
C CYS A 459 -9.19 0.09 9.64
N ASP A 460 -8.16 0.88 9.32
CA ASP A 460 -7.62 1.89 10.21
C ASP A 460 -6.99 3.06 9.44
N GLY A 461 -6.66 4.13 10.14
CA GLY A 461 -5.97 5.30 9.60
C GLY A 461 -5.25 6.08 10.70
N ILE A 462 -4.38 6.99 10.29
CA ILE A 462 -3.60 7.83 11.20
C ILE A 462 -3.51 9.25 10.66
N ARG A 463 -3.44 10.21 11.59
CA ARG A 463 -3.03 11.58 11.30
C ARG A 463 -2.14 12.11 12.42
N ARG A 464 -1.01 12.71 12.03
CA ARG A 464 -0.12 13.46 12.94
C ARG A 464 -0.50 14.93 12.95
N ILE A 465 -0.45 15.56 14.12
CA ILE A 465 -0.65 16.99 14.31
C ILE A 465 0.54 17.57 15.07
N GLY A 466 0.85 18.84 14.81
CA GLY A 466 2.00 19.53 15.41
C GLY A 466 3.34 18.97 14.89
N GLY A 467 4.43 19.70 15.14
CA GLY A 467 5.76 19.34 14.71
C GLY A 467 6.14 19.88 13.32
N VAL A 468 7.34 19.53 12.85
CA VAL A 468 7.97 20.12 11.65
C VAL A 468 7.29 19.68 10.35
N GLY A 469 6.71 18.47 10.32
CA GLY A 469 6.04 17.90 9.14
C GLY A 469 4.62 18.44 8.90
N THR A 470 4.08 19.26 9.80
CA THR A 470 2.73 19.81 9.67
C THR A 470 2.62 20.70 8.44
N VAL A 471 1.57 20.48 7.65
CA VAL A 471 1.28 21.31 6.48
C VAL A 471 0.59 22.61 6.88
N ALA A 472 0.71 23.65 6.07
CA ALA A 472 0.08 24.96 6.30
C ALA A 472 -1.46 24.89 6.48
N THR A 473 -2.07 23.78 6.02
CA THR A 473 -3.50 23.47 6.12
C THR A 473 -3.88 22.75 7.41
N ASP A 474 -2.92 22.45 8.30
CA ASP A 474 -3.26 21.81 9.57
C ASP A 474 -4.12 22.73 10.43
N PRO A 475 -5.18 22.20 11.05
CA PRO A 475 -6.10 22.98 11.82
C PRO A 475 -5.40 23.62 13.03
N ARG A 476 -5.67 24.90 13.23
CA ARG A 476 -5.16 25.60 14.41
C ARG A 476 -6.04 25.30 15.62
N PRO A 477 -5.44 25.20 16.82
CA PRO A 477 -6.22 25.07 18.04
C PRO A 477 -7.19 26.24 18.23
N ASP A 478 -8.41 25.92 18.66
CA ASP A 478 -9.38 26.92 19.09
C ASP A 478 -9.00 27.56 20.44
N GLY A 479 -9.82 28.49 20.95
CA GLY A 479 -9.60 29.15 22.25
C GLY A 479 -9.59 28.21 23.46
N LYS A 480 -9.99 26.94 23.30
CA LYS A 480 -9.96 25.88 24.32
C LYS A 480 -8.82 24.87 24.07
N GLY A 481 -8.01 25.07 23.04
CA GLY A 481 -6.89 24.21 22.64
C GLY A 481 -7.27 22.96 21.86
N TYR A 482 -8.51 22.83 21.37
CA TYR A 482 -8.92 21.72 20.50
C TYR A 482 -8.66 22.03 19.04
N VAL A 483 -8.31 20.98 18.31
CA VAL A 483 -8.25 20.98 16.84
C VAL A 483 -9.32 20.04 16.27
N GLU A 484 -9.90 20.37 15.14
CA GLU A 484 -10.79 19.49 14.39
C GLU A 484 -9.98 18.79 13.31
N LEU A 485 -10.01 17.45 13.32
CA LEU A 485 -9.19 16.60 12.46
C LEU A 485 -10.05 15.68 11.63
N ASP A 486 -9.80 15.64 10.34
CA ASP A 486 -10.23 14.52 9.50
C ASP A 486 -9.11 13.47 9.48
N VAL A 487 -9.43 12.27 9.96
CA VAL A 487 -8.55 11.10 9.88
C VAL A 487 -9.15 10.15 8.85
N PRO A 488 -8.64 10.15 7.60
CA PRO A 488 -9.09 9.19 6.60
C PRO A 488 -8.60 7.80 6.97
N LEU A 489 -9.53 6.83 7.01
CA LEU A 489 -9.20 5.43 7.21
C LEU A 489 -9.00 4.75 5.85
N TRP A 490 -8.31 3.63 5.86
CA TRP A 490 -8.09 2.87 4.66
C TRP A 490 -9.41 2.35 4.09
N PRO A 491 -9.57 2.31 2.77
CA PRO A 491 -10.77 1.78 2.13
C PRO A 491 -11.05 0.34 2.55
N ALA A 492 -12.34 0.00 2.72
CA ALA A 492 -12.77 -1.34 3.07
C ALA A 492 -14.07 -1.73 2.34
N PHE A 493 -14.24 -3.03 2.14
CA PHE A 493 -15.49 -3.64 1.71
C PHE A 493 -15.84 -4.73 2.69
N HIS A 494 -16.67 -4.40 3.67
CA HIS A 494 -16.94 -5.27 4.81
C HIS A 494 -18.42 -5.31 5.17
N ARG A 495 -18.92 -6.50 5.46
CA ARG A 495 -20.29 -6.71 5.93
C ARG A 495 -20.29 -7.00 7.42
N PHE A 496 -20.76 -6.05 8.22
CA PHE A 496 -21.17 -6.30 9.60
C PHE A 496 -22.50 -7.06 9.60
N ALA A 497 -22.54 -8.22 10.23
CA ALA A 497 -23.77 -9.02 10.28
C ALA A 497 -24.77 -8.45 11.32
N ALA A 498 -26.06 -8.81 11.21
CA ALA A 498 -27.02 -8.57 12.27
C ALA A 498 -26.55 -9.23 13.58
N GLY A 499 -26.74 -8.56 14.71
CA GLY A 499 -26.25 -8.96 16.02
C GLY A 499 -24.77 -8.62 16.30
N HIS A 500 -23.98 -8.27 15.29
CA HIS A 500 -22.62 -7.72 15.48
C HIS A 500 -22.70 -6.26 15.92
N ARG A 501 -21.55 -5.69 16.32
CA ARG A 501 -21.42 -4.26 16.63
C ARG A 501 -20.30 -3.65 15.81
N VAL A 502 -20.48 -2.39 15.41
CA VAL A 502 -19.35 -1.57 14.92
C VAL A 502 -18.61 -1.03 16.12
N ALA A 503 -17.30 -1.22 16.17
CA ALA A 503 -16.45 -0.56 17.16
C ALA A 503 -15.47 0.38 16.49
N VAL A 504 -15.26 1.56 17.11
CA VAL A 504 -14.26 2.54 16.75
C VAL A 504 -13.27 2.66 17.91
N GLN A 505 -12.00 2.41 17.63
CA GLN A 505 -10.90 2.60 18.56
C GLN A 505 -10.18 3.89 18.20
N VAL A 506 -9.82 4.70 19.19
CA VAL A 506 -8.97 5.88 19.04
C VAL A 506 -7.78 5.76 19.98
N SER A 507 -6.57 5.93 19.45
CA SER A 507 -5.31 5.91 20.21
C SER A 507 -4.29 6.88 19.61
N SER A 508 -3.10 6.98 20.20
CA SER A 508 -2.06 7.89 19.71
C SER A 508 -0.88 7.17 19.05
N GLY A 509 -1.14 6.09 18.33
CA GLY A 509 -0.13 5.40 17.54
C GLY A 509 -0.46 3.97 17.20
N ALA A 510 0.37 3.40 16.34
CA ALA A 510 0.38 1.98 15.95
C ALA A 510 1.83 1.55 15.66
N HIS A 511 2.63 1.46 16.71
CA HIS A 511 4.06 1.11 16.62
C HIS A 511 4.27 -0.41 16.44
N PRO A 512 5.17 -0.84 15.55
CA PRO A 512 6.12 -0.10 14.74
C PRO A 512 5.63 0.16 13.29
N ARG A 513 4.36 -0.05 12.96
CA ARG A 513 3.85 0.28 11.62
C ARG A 513 4.13 1.76 11.30
N TYR A 514 3.81 2.64 12.24
CA TYR A 514 4.22 4.04 12.24
C TYR A 514 5.24 4.30 13.35
N ALA A 515 6.16 5.23 13.10
CA ALA A 515 7.09 5.67 14.12
C ALA A 515 6.34 6.27 15.32
N ARG A 516 6.75 5.89 16.54
CA ARG A 516 6.22 6.56 17.74
C ARG A 516 6.37 8.07 17.60
N ASN A 517 5.38 8.82 18.04
CA ASN A 517 5.49 10.28 18.15
C ASN A 517 6.17 10.61 19.49
N PRO A 518 7.34 11.29 19.49
CA PRO A 518 8.01 11.68 20.73
C PRO A 518 7.23 12.70 21.56
N GLY A 519 6.29 13.44 20.96
CA GLY A 519 5.51 14.49 21.63
C GLY A 519 6.19 15.86 21.69
N THR A 520 7.47 15.96 21.37
CA THR A 520 8.26 17.19 21.48
C THR A 520 8.02 18.19 20.35
N GLY A 521 7.52 17.73 19.19
CA GLY A 521 7.40 18.55 17.98
C GLY A 521 8.72 18.73 17.21
N GLU A 522 9.82 18.11 17.68
CA GLU A 522 11.10 18.08 16.98
C GLU A 522 11.03 17.20 15.72
N PRO A 523 11.96 17.39 14.76
CA PRO A 523 12.06 16.51 13.59
C PRO A 523 12.19 15.03 13.98
N ALA A 524 11.42 14.16 13.35
CA ALA A 524 11.41 12.72 13.65
C ALA A 524 12.80 12.08 13.51
N ALA A 525 13.62 12.58 12.57
CA ALA A 525 14.98 12.09 12.33
C ALA A 525 15.89 12.23 13.55
N THR A 526 15.74 13.30 14.35
CA THR A 526 16.71 13.73 15.37
C THR A 526 16.17 13.72 16.80
N ALA A 527 14.86 13.59 16.97
CA ALA A 527 14.23 13.57 18.30
C ALA A 527 14.75 12.40 19.14
N THR A 528 15.26 12.71 20.34
CA THR A 528 15.80 11.74 21.31
C THR A 528 15.03 11.70 22.62
N THR A 529 14.30 12.76 22.94
CA THR A 529 13.49 12.88 24.15
C THR A 529 12.03 12.52 23.85
N THR A 530 11.33 12.03 24.87
CA THR A 530 9.92 11.66 24.81
C THR A 530 9.11 12.44 25.82
N VAL A 531 7.86 12.76 25.49
CA VAL A 531 6.93 13.49 26.36
C VAL A 531 5.65 12.68 26.50
N ARG A 532 5.38 12.21 27.72
CA ARG A 532 4.10 11.60 28.05
C ARG A 532 2.99 12.66 28.01
N ALA A 533 1.88 12.35 27.35
CA ALA A 533 0.83 13.33 27.09
C ALA A 533 -0.56 12.86 27.51
N GLN A 534 -1.39 13.81 27.99
CA GLN A 534 -2.82 13.61 28.13
C GLN A 534 -3.50 13.94 26.80
N GLN A 535 -4.32 13.03 26.34
CA GLN A 535 -5.10 13.13 25.12
C GLN A 535 -6.58 13.27 25.47
N GLU A 536 -7.30 14.10 24.74
CA GLU A 536 -8.71 14.34 24.99
C GLU A 536 -9.49 14.41 23.68
N ILE A 537 -10.56 13.61 23.60
CA ILE A 537 -11.55 13.61 22.52
C ILE A 537 -12.78 14.34 23.02
N SER A 538 -13.18 15.41 22.34
CA SER A 538 -14.38 16.17 22.70
C SER A 538 -15.63 15.55 22.09
N HIS A 539 -16.71 15.51 22.86
CA HIS A 539 -18.05 15.14 22.46
C HIS A 539 -19.02 16.34 22.59
N ASP A 540 -18.49 17.57 22.45
CA ASP A 540 -19.28 18.81 22.50
C ASP A 540 -20.43 18.77 21.48
N GLY A 541 -21.65 19.06 21.94
CA GLY A 541 -22.85 18.99 21.08
C GLY A 541 -22.82 19.89 19.85
N ALA A 542 -22.05 21.01 19.89
CA ALA A 542 -21.86 21.89 18.75
C ALA A 542 -20.85 21.33 17.71
N HIS A 543 -19.84 20.59 18.20
CA HIS A 543 -18.74 20.04 17.40
C HIS A 543 -18.39 18.61 17.85
N PRO A 544 -19.31 17.64 17.75
CA PRO A 544 -19.12 16.29 18.25
C PRO A 544 -18.13 15.52 17.39
N SER A 545 -17.26 14.74 18.04
CA SER A 545 -16.46 13.76 17.32
C SER A 545 -17.34 12.67 16.72
N ALA A 546 -17.04 12.27 15.49
CA ALA A 546 -17.87 11.35 14.72
C ALA A 546 -17.03 10.52 13.74
N ILE A 547 -17.65 9.50 13.16
CA ILE A 547 -17.11 8.79 12.01
C ILE A 547 -18.16 8.75 10.88
N ASP A 548 -17.75 9.11 9.68
CA ASP A 548 -18.53 8.99 8.46
C ASP A 548 -18.23 7.63 7.83
N LEU A 549 -19.21 6.74 7.80
CA LEU A 549 -19.12 5.39 7.23
C LEU A 549 -19.73 5.38 5.83
N PRO A 550 -18.98 5.05 4.76
CA PRO A 550 -19.54 4.86 3.42
C PRO A 550 -20.34 3.54 3.38
N VAL A 551 -21.66 3.62 3.56
CA VAL A 551 -22.56 2.46 3.58
C VAL A 551 -23.16 2.25 2.20
N TRP A 552 -23.06 1.01 1.71
CA TRP A 552 -23.65 0.54 0.46
C TRP A 552 -24.98 -0.14 0.71
N THR A 553 -26.02 0.29 0.00
CA THR A 553 -27.41 -0.23 0.11
C THR A 553 -27.82 -1.01 -1.12
#